data_d5471d8e2e30d4804abe71a103cda39c
#
_entry.id   d5471d8e2e30d4804abe71a103cda39c
#
_cell.length_a   1.000
_cell.length_b   1.000
_cell.length_c   1.000
_cell.angle_alpha   90.00
_cell.angle_beta   90.00
_cell.angle_gamma   90.00
#
_symmetry.space_group_name_H-M   'P 1'
#
loop_
_entity.id
_entity.type
_entity.pdbx_description
1 polymer ?
#
loop_
_entity_poly.entity_id
_entity_poly.type
_entity_poly.pdbx_seq_one_letter_code
_entity_poly.pdbx_strand_id
1 'polypeptide(L)'
;MSLEKSVQSVNPVITLPAYPNQNGFLYRYLHRYEHLILMMDICACGCQAATSLIFYDTQKSAIVTFPDWTAYEKSCRVFEIYPVKSCVFSLALLGGKCILSCFEMNTYTWQNCEIPVEWSHNCFSNPRIRMEYDGTTLYVGILDTKTEFWRYFKIIRTPRELYLEPLSFLRGNFTLFHPIWSSQDEMVFRVSGNAMEIQNAHENAFQKVNANDAIIRYSHSGIEMIAADSKQVSFEYDAQIGKCIYYELVEESKSTLMKYDLTSQNNDVVPVDQNQYIALSSEKDLYAYDNTAFQRLSDGKRFSVDAVMQAFQKLNVPAIDEMEPFPSMCFFHDHWLEIEVCDFRFFVIHLDTMQPYYLEGVIDVVGNHIYHYA
;
A
#
# COMPACT_ATOMS: atom_id res chain seq x y z
N MET A 1 13.84 -25.93 34.50
CA MET A 1 14.70 -26.02 33.31
C MET A 1 13.88 -25.53 32.13
N SER A 2 13.99 -24.24 31.82
CA SER A 2 13.38 -23.63 30.63
C SER A 2 14.27 -23.93 29.43
N LEU A 3 13.71 -24.67 28.47
CA LEU A 3 14.28 -24.83 27.15
C LEU A 3 14.16 -23.48 26.43
N GLU A 4 15.20 -22.67 26.49
CA GLU A 4 15.41 -21.60 25.51
C GLU A 4 15.57 -22.28 24.15
N LYS A 5 14.51 -22.24 23.34
CA LYS A 5 14.62 -22.50 21.92
C LYS A 5 15.53 -21.41 21.36
N SER A 6 16.76 -21.77 21.02
CA SER A 6 17.62 -20.92 20.20
C SER A 6 16.87 -20.66 18.90
N VAL A 7 16.32 -19.46 18.76
CA VAL A 7 15.86 -18.95 17.47
C VAL A 7 17.11 -18.84 16.61
N GLN A 8 17.33 -19.78 15.71
CA GLN A 8 18.33 -19.61 14.67
C GLN A 8 17.96 -18.31 13.95
N SER A 9 18.85 -17.34 13.98
CA SER A 9 18.70 -16.10 13.24
C SER A 9 18.72 -16.47 11.75
N VAL A 10 17.54 -16.55 11.14
CA VAL A 10 17.42 -16.70 9.69
C VAL A 10 17.98 -15.41 9.09
N ASN A 11 18.92 -15.52 8.16
CA ASN A 11 19.44 -14.36 7.44
C ASN A 11 18.25 -13.63 6.76
N PRO A 12 17.94 -12.40 7.11
CA PRO A 12 16.81 -11.68 6.52
C PRO A 12 17.07 -11.25 5.07
N VAL A 13 18.33 -11.29 4.61
CA VAL A 13 18.67 -10.90 3.23
C VAL A 13 18.39 -12.07 2.29
N ILE A 14 17.50 -11.86 1.35
CA ILE A 14 17.16 -12.78 0.27
C ILE A 14 17.71 -12.22 -1.03
N THR A 15 18.72 -12.88 -1.58
CA THR A 15 19.26 -12.49 -2.89
C THR A 15 18.33 -13.02 -4.00
N LEU A 16 17.85 -12.09 -4.83
CA LEU A 16 17.09 -12.37 -6.03
C LEU A 16 17.94 -12.10 -7.28
N PRO A 17 17.71 -12.80 -8.40
CA PRO A 17 18.39 -12.45 -9.63
C PRO A 17 17.94 -11.05 -10.11
N ALA A 18 18.89 -10.22 -10.50
CA ALA A 18 18.62 -8.97 -11.18
C ALA A 18 18.10 -9.28 -12.59
N TYR A 19 16.79 -9.34 -12.76
CA TYR A 19 16.15 -9.69 -14.01
C TYR A 19 15.62 -8.42 -14.71
N PRO A 20 16.31 -7.94 -15.78
CA PRO A 20 15.85 -6.80 -16.52
C PRO A 20 14.71 -7.17 -17.48
N ASN A 21 13.75 -6.26 -17.66
CA ASN A 21 12.79 -6.36 -18.76
C ASN A 21 13.45 -5.99 -20.10
N GLN A 22 12.68 -6.04 -21.18
CA GLN A 22 13.14 -5.68 -22.53
C GLN A 22 13.60 -4.21 -22.67
N ASN A 23 13.25 -3.33 -21.72
CA ASN A 23 13.64 -1.91 -21.70
C ASN A 23 14.79 -1.66 -20.69
N GLY A 24 15.34 -2.69 -20.04
CA GLY A 24 16.43 -2.57 -19.09
C GLY A 24 16.00 -2.26 -17.64
N PHE A 25 14.70 -2.15 -17.35
CA PHE A 25 14.21 -1.97 -15.99
C PHE A 25 14.18 -3.31 -15.26
N LEU A 26 14.49 -3.27 -13.96
CA LEU A 26 14.47 -4.47 -13.13
C LEU A 26 13.03 -4.81 -12.70
N TYR A 27 12.76 -6.11 -12.66
CA TYR A 27 11.59 -6.62 -11.95
C TYR A 27 11.88 -6.54 -10.45
N ARG A 28 10.96 -5.90 -9.71
CA ARG A 28 11.08 -5.72 -8.26
C ARG A 28 10.00 -6.50 -7.52
N TYR A 29 10.23 -6.76 -6.24
CA TYR A 29 9.30 -7.45 -5.36
C TYR A 29 7.90 -6.79 -5.40
N LEU A 30 6.89 -7.62 -5.55
CA LEU A 30 5.49 -7.21 -5.47
C LEU A 30 4.79 -7.95 -4.32
N HIS A 31 4.98 -9.27 -4.23
CA HIS A 31 4.27 -10.10 -3.27
C HIS A 31 4.97 -11.43 -3.08
N ARG A 32 4.76 -12.05 -1.92
CA ARG A 32 5.21 -13.42 -1.64
C ARG A 32 4.03 -14.30 -1.29
N TYR A 33 3.95 -15.43 -1.97
CA TYR A 33 3.00 -16.48 -1.67
C TYR A 33 3.75 -17.81 -1.54
N GLU A 34 3.81 -18.38 -0.30
CA GLU A 34 4.58 -19.58 0.02
C GLU A 34 6.04 -19.47 -0.45
N HIS A 35 6.42 -20.31 -1.42
CA HIS A 35 7.76 -20.35 -2.03
C HIS A 35 7.88 -19.50 -3.30
N LEU A 36 6.79 -18.89 -3.75
CA LEU A 36 6.78 -18.02 -4.91
C LEU A 36 6.93 -16.56 -4.50
N ILE A 37 7.86 -15.87 -5.13
CA ILE A 37 7.98 -14.41 -5.09
C ILE A 37 7.50 -13.88 -6.44
N LEU A 38 6.50 -13.02 -6.37
CA LEU A 38 5.97 -12.30 -7.52
C LEU A 38 6.77 -11.01 -7.67
N MET A 39 7.32 -10.79 -8.85
CA MET A 39 8.07 -9.58 -9.17
C MET A 39 7.43 -8.89 -10.36
N MET A 40 7.25 -7.59 -10.26
CA MET A 40 6.60 -6.76 -11.27
C MET A 40 7.62 -5.81 -11.88
N ASP A 41 7.45 -5.56 -13.17
CA ASP A 41 8.15 -4.52 -13.89
C ASP A 41 7.61 -3.15 -13.47
N ILE A 42 8.42 -2.41 -12.73
CA ILE A 42 8.10 -1.04 -12.33
C ILE A 42 8.76 -0.08 -13.31
N CYS A 43 7.99 0.38 -14.29
CA CYS A 43 8.44 1.47 -15.13
C CYS A 43 8.42 2.78 -14.36
N ALA A 44 9.57 3.24 -13.91
CA ALA A 44 9.73 4.49 -13.14
C ALA A 44 9.36 5.75 -13.93
N CYS A 45 9.19 5.66 -15.26
CA CYS A 45 8.98 6.83 -16.11
C CYS A 45 7.51 7.25 -16.33
N GLY A 46 6.55 6.63 -15.63
CA GLY A 46 5.11 6.95 -15.82
C GLY A 46 4.62 6.71 -17.25
N CYS A 47 5.45 6.09 -18.09
CA CYS A 47 5.12 5.76 -19.45
C CYS A 47 4.08 4.65 -19.47
N GLN A 48 3.16 4.72 -20.40
CA GLN A 48 2.01 3.83 -20.61
C GLN A 48 2.39 2.39 -21.03
N ALA A 49 3.50 1.86 -20.49
CA ALA A 49 3.92 0.50 -20.78
C ALA A 49 2.95 -0.50 -20.13
N ALA A 50 2.70 -1.60 -20.80
CA ALA A 50 2.00 -2.71 -20.20
C ALA A 50 2.82 -3.22 -19.01
N THR A 51 2.17 -3.45 -17.88
CA THR A 51 2.77 -4.05 -16.70
C THR A 51 2.94 -5.54 -16.94
N SER A 52 4.09 -6.09 -16.59
CA SER A 52 4.34 -7.53 -16.66
C SER A 52 4.75 -8.10 -15.32
N LEU A 53 4.52 -9.40 -15.14
CA LEU A 53 4.75 -10.12 -13.90
C LEU A 53 5.60 -11.36 -14.15
N ILE A 54 6.58 -11.58 -13.30
CA ILE A 54 7.35 -12.84 -13.28
C ILE A 54 7.24 -13.49 -11.91
N PHE A 55 7.43 -14.81 -11.89
CA PHE A 55 7.34 -15.62 -10.69
C PHE A 55 8.70 -16.27 -10.41
N TYR A 56 9.27 -16.01 -9.25
CA TYR A 56 10.51 -16.62 -8.81
C TYR A 56 10.21 -17.68 -7.74
N ASP A 57 10.60 -18.92 -8.00
CA ASP A 57 10.45 -20.04 -7.08
C ASP A 57 11.70 -20.14 -6.20
N THR A 58 11.56 -19.83 -4.91
CA THR A 58 12.68 -19.85 -3.96
C THR A 58 13.20 -21.27 -3.66
N GLN A 59 12.41 -22.30 -3.85
CA GLN A 59 12.83 -23.68 -3.67
C GLN A 59 13.68 -24.17 -4.85
N LYS A 60 13.33 -23.74 -6.06
CA LYS A 60 14.09 -24.07 -7.28
C LYS A 60 15.21 -23.10 -7.57
N SER A 61 15.23 -21.95 -6.88
CA SER A 61 16.11 -20.82 -7.16
C SER A 61 16.07 -20.41 -8.64
N ALA A 62 14.88 -20.34 -9.23
CA ALA A 62 14.68 -20.09 -10.64
C ALA A 62 13.38 -19.36 -10.92
N ILE A 63 13.36 -18.58 -12.02
CA ILE A 63 12.12 -18.05 -12.58
C ILE A 63 11.29 -19.21 -13.12
N VAL A 64 10.03 -19.24 -12.75
CA VAL A 64 9.04 -20.18 -13.26
C VAL A 64 8.02 -19.45 -14.13
N THR A 65 7.55 -20.12 -15.14
CA THR A 65 6.54 -19.59 -16.05
C THR A 65 5.22 -20.31 -15.84
N PHE A 66 4.15 -19.54 -15.81
CA PHE A 66 2.79 -20.06 -15.88
C PHE A 66 2.28 -19.80 -17.31
N PRO A 67 2.13 -20.86 -18.15
CA PRO A 67 1.79 -20.68 -19.57
C PRO A 67 0.51 -19.86 -19.78
N ASP A 68 -0.49 -20.07 -18.92
CA ASP A 68 -1.77 -19.35 -18.98
C ASP A 68 -1.60 -17.87 -18.67
N TRP A 69 -0.76 -17.53 -17.68
CA TRP A 69 -0.42 -16.13 -17.39
C TRP A 69 0.30 -15.48 -18.57
N THR A 70 1.29 -16.14 -19.11
CA THR A 70 2.04 -15.65 -20.27
C THR A 70 1.16 -15.47 -21.51
N ALA A 71 0.19 -16.38 -21.73
CA ALA A 71 -0.77 -16.26 -22.82
C ALA A 71 -1.72 -15.06 -22.60
N TYR A 72 -2.15 -14.83 -21.36
CA TYR A 72 -2.97 -13.70 -20.98
C TYR A 72 -2.25 -12.37 -21.24
N GLU A 73 -1.03 -12.18 -20.74
CA GLU A 73 -0.24 -10.95 -20.95
C GLU A 73 -0.01 -10.64 -22.43
N LYS A 74 0.14 -11.66 -23.28
CA LYS A 74 0.27 -11.52 -24.74
C LYS A 74 -1.02 -11.18 -25.45
N SER A 75 -2.18 -11.51 -24.86
CA SER A 75 -3.50 -11.35 -25.47
C SER A 75 -4.15 -10.00 -25.16
N CYS A 76 -3.70 -9.32 -24.11
CA CYS A 76 -4.29 -8.09 -23.63
C CYS A 76 -3.22 -7.09 -23.15
N ARG A 77 -3.61 -5.84 -22.93
CA ARG A 77 -2.77 -4.85 -22.31
C ARG A 77 -3.11 -4.76 -20.83
N VAL A 78 -2.25 -5.37 -19.99
CA VAL A 78 -2.34 -5.27 -18.53
C VAL A 78 -1.81 -3.92 -18.08
N PHE A 79 -2.53 -3.20 -17.25
CA PHE A 79 -2.11 -1.89 -16.74
C PHE A 79 -2.08 -1.81 -15.22
N GLU A 80 -2.67 -2.78 -14.52
CA GLU A 80 -2.57 -2.88 -13.07
C GLU A 80 -2.60 -4.33 -12.63
N ILE A 81 -1.77 -4.67 -11.65
CA ILE A 81 -1.67 -6.00 -11.04
C ILE A 81 -1.71 -5.82 -9.53
N TYR A 82 -2.58 -6.56 -8.87
CA TYR A 82 -2.75 -6.51 -7.42
C TYR A 82 -2.84 -7.91 -6.82
N PRO A 83 -1.77 -8.42 -6.19
CA PRO A 83 -1.80 -9.72 -5.54
C PRO A 83 -2.45 -9.64 -4.15
N VAL A 84 -3.32 -10.59 -3.87
CA VAL A 84 -3.96 -10.76 -2.55
C VAL A 84 -3.97 -12.23 -2.20
N LYS A 85 -3.21 -12.63 -1.19
CA LYS A 85 -3.07 -14.03 -0.76
C LYS A 85 -2.60 -14.92 -1.93
N SER A 86 -3.38 -15.95 -2.28
CA SER A 86 -3.13 -16.87 -3.40
C SER A 86 -3.62 -16.35 -4.75
N CYS A 87 -4.22 -15.16 -4.81
CA CYS A 87 -4.81 -14.61 -6.02
C CYS A 87 -3.97 -13.46 -6.57
N VAL A 88 -3.87 -13.40 -7.88
CA VAL A 88 -3.35 -12.24 -8.60
C VAL A 88 -4.50 -11.62 -9.36
N PHE A 89 -4.94 -10.46 -8.92
CA PHE A 89 -5.92 -9.66 -9.65
C PHE A 89 -5.20 -8.80 -10.67
N SER A 90 -5.80 -8.62 -11.82
CA SER A 90 -5.26 -7.76 -12.86
C SER A 90 -6.37 -7.04 -13.61
N LEU A 91 -6.07 -5.82 -14.03
CA LEU A 91 -6.91 -5.02 -14.89
C LEU A 91 -6.26 -4.90 -16.25
N ALA A 92 -7.01 -5.21 -17.28
CA ALA A 92 -6.51 -5.23 -18.65
C ALA A 92 -7.54 -4.75 -19.67
N LEU A 93 -7.04 -4.25 -20.80
CA LEU A 93 -7.84 -3.99 -21.99
C LEU A 93 -7.78 -5.18 -22.93
N LEU A 94 -8.95 -5.78 -23.19
CA LEU A 94 -9.12 -6.87 -24.13
C LEU A 94 -10.26 -6.53 -25.11
N GLY A 95 -9.95 -6.41 -26.39
CA GLY A 95 -10.95 -6.11 -27.41
C GLY A 95 -11.71 -4.79 -27.19
N GLY A 96 -11.09 -3.80 -26.56
CA GLY A 96 -11.70 -2.49 -26.26
C GLY A 96 -12.57 -2.48 -24.99
N LYS A 97 -12.60 -3.58 -24.24
CA LYS A 97 -13.31 -3.69 -22.96
C LYS A 97 -12.31 -3.73 -21.82
N CYS A 98 -12.66 -3.13 -20.70
CA CYS A 98 -11.89 -3.27 -19.47
C CYS A 98 -12.31 -4.56 -18.76
N ILE A 99 -11.35 -5.45 -18.51
CA ILE A 99 -11.56 -6.74 -17.90
C ILE A 99 -10.81 -6.79 -16.56
N LEU A 100 -11.52 -7.14 -15.51
CA LEU A 100 -10.93 -7.59 -14.26
C LEU A 100 -10.75 -9.11 -14.36
N SER A 101 -9.52 -9.54 -14.12
CA SER A 101 -9.15 -10.95 -14.11
C SER A 101 -8.60 -11.33 -12.74
N CYS A 102 -8.83 -12.56 -12.32
CA CYS A 102 -8.24 -13.16 -11.13
C CYS A 102 -7.59 -14.50 -11.50
N PHE A 103 -6.28 -14.59 -11.30
CA PHE A 103 -5.52 -15.83 -11.42
C PHE A 103 -5.32 -16.43 -10.03
N GLU A 104 -5.77 -17.66 -9.82
CA GLU A 104 -5.58 -18.41 -8.57
C GLU A 104 -4.32 -19.29 -8.68
N MET A 105 -3.29 -18.98 -7.90
CA MET A 105 -1.99 -19.63 -7.95
C MET A 105 -2.01 -21.09 -7.48
N ASN A 106 -2.96 -21.50 -6.63
CA ASN A 106 -3.05 -22.88 -6.13
C ASN A 106 -3.62 -23.84 -7.16
N THR A 107 -4.58 -23.38 -7.95
CA THR A 107 -5.35 -24.22 -8.86
C THR A 107 -5.06 -23.93 -10.34
N TYR A 108 -4.27 -22.86 -10.59
CA TYR A 108 -3.97 -22.35 -11.94
C TYR A 108 -5.24 -22.00 -12.73
N THR A 109 -6.29 -21.56 -12.02
CA THR A 109 -7.56 -21.23 -12.65
C THR A 109 -7.76 -19.74 -12.79
N TRP A 110 -8.51 -19.35 -13.83
CA TRP A 110 -8.86 -17.98 -14.16
C TRP A 110 -10.33 -17.72 -13.97
N GLN A 111 -10.62 -16.54 -13.45
CA GLN A 111 -11.96 -15.97 -13.45
C GLN A 111 -11.87 -14.57 -14.03
N ASN A 112 -12.83 -14.18 -14.85
CA ASN A 112 -12.86 -12.88 -15.49
C ASN A 112 -14.24 -12.26 -15.36
N CYS A 113 -14.30 -10.94 -15.22
CA CYS A 113 -15.52 -10.19 -15.38
C CYS A 113 -15.27 -8.89 -16.15
N GLU A 114 -16.24 -8.49 -16.95
CA GLU A 114 -16.22 -7.21 -17.64
C GLU A 114 -16.59 -6.10 -16.65
N ILE A 115 -15.83 -5.02 -16.66
CA ILE A 115 -16.13 -3.86 -15.84
C ILE A 115 -17.19 -3.03 -16.57
N PRO A 116 -18.33 -2.74 -15.93
CA PRO A 116 -19.47 -2.09 -16.57
C PRO A 116 -19.29 -0.57 -16.71
N VAL A 117 -18.20 -0.16 -17.34
CA VAL A 117 -17.87 1.25 -17.61
C VAL A 117 -17.58 1.40 -19.09
N GLU A 118 -18.30 2.33 -19.74
CA GLU A 118 -18.02 2.64 -21.12
C GLU A 118 -16.68 3.40 -21.25
N TRP A 119 -15.79 2.81 -22.00
CA TRP A 119 -14.47 3.35 -22.29
C TRP A 119 -14.47 4.09 -23.61
N SER A 120 -14.10 5.37 -23.62
CA SER A 120 -13.91 6.08 -24.89
C SER A 120 -12.54 5.73 -25.49
N HIS A 121 -12.53 5.14 -26.68
CA HIS A 121 -11.31 4.73 -27.39
C HIS A 121 -10.33 5.88 -27.73
N ASN A 122 -10.73 7.12 -27.52
CA ASN A 122 -9.92 8.29 -27.84
C ASN A 122 -8.97 8.72 -26.71
N CYS A 123 -9.00 8.05 -25.55
CA CYS A 123 -8.06 8.33 -24.47
C CYS A 123 -6.76 7.57 -24.70
N PHE A 124 -5.77 8.22 -25.30
CA PHE A 124 -4.37 7.77 -25.31
C PHE A 124 -3.74 7.80 -23.90
N SER A 125 -4.43 8.35 -22.91
CA SER A 125 -4.03 8.32 -21.52
C SER A 125 -4.44 6.99 -20.89
N ASN A 126 -3.59 6.47 -20.01
CA ASN A 126 -3.91 5.28 -19.19
C ASN A 126 -5.27 5.47 -18.53
N PRO A 127 -6.08 4.39 -18.49
CA PRO A 127 -7.27 4.39 -17.66
C PRO A 127 -6.90 4.85 -16.25
N ARG A 128 -7.61 5.82 -15.72
CA ARG A 128 -7.48 6.14 -14.31
C ARG A 128 -8.28 5.10 -13.56
N ILE A 129 -7.58 4.06 -13.14
CA ILE A 129 -8.13 2.95 -12.39
C ILE A 129 -7.27 2.79 -11.15
N ARG A 130 -7.90 2.40 -10.07
CA ARG A 130 -7.24 2.06 -8.81
C ARG A 130 -7.81 0.78 -8.26
N MET A 131 -6.94 -0.10 -7.80
CA MET A 131 -7.33 -1.17 -6.90
C MET A 131 -6.88 -0.81 -5.49
N GLU A 132 -7.77 -0.96 -4.51
CA GLU A 132 -7.54 -0.63 -3.11
C GLU A 132 -7.95 -1.82 -2.24
N TYR A 133 -7.13 -2.15 -1.25
CA TYR A 133 -7.38 -3.27 -0.36
C TYR A 133 -7.36 -2.82 1.10
N ASP A 134 -8.45 -3.07 1.84
CA ASP A 134 -8.59 -2.68 3.24
C ASP A 134 -8.14 -3.76 4.25
N GLY A 135 -7.41 -4.78 3.79
CA GLY A 135 -7.01 -5.94 4.58
C GLY A 135 -7.98 -7.11 4.51
N THR A 136 -9.20 -6.92 4.04
CA THR A 136 -10.25 -7.95 3.92
C THR A 136 -10.87 -7.99 2.53
N THR A 137 -11.13 -6.84 1.94
CA THR A 137 -11.88 -6.65 0.70
C THR A 137 -11.06 -5.86 -0.31
N LEU A 138 -11.11 -6.27 -1.55
CA LEU A 138 -10.52 -5.55 -2.68
C LEU A 138 -11.60 -4.72 -3.38
N TYR A 139 -11.29 -3.48 -3.67
CA TYR A 139 -12.14 -2.53 -4.38
C TYR A 139 -11.48 -2.11 -5.68
N VAL A 140 -12.28 -1.71 -6.63
CA VAL A 140 -11.82 -1.07 -7.87
C VAL A 140 -12.55 0.24 -8.08
N GLY A 141 -11.79 1.31 -8.25
CA GLY A 141 -12.28 2.61 -8.68
C GLY A 141 -11.93 2.85 -10.14
N ILE A 142 -12.88 3.33 -10.92
CA ILE A 142 -12.72 3.60 -12.34
C ILE A 142 -13.29 4.97 -12.66
N LEU A 143 -12.49 5.81 -13.33
CA LEU A 143 -12.96 7.08 -13.85
C LEU A 143 -13.80 6.83 -15.11
N ASP A 144 -15.09 7.10 -15.05
CA ASP A 144 -15.96 7.11 -16.20
C ASP A 144 -15.66 8.35 -17.05
N THR A 145 -15.12 8.14 -18.24
CA THR A 145 -14.69 9.23 -19.13
C THR A 145 -15.83 10.04 -19.74
N LYS A 146 -17.07 9.55 -19.71
CA LYS A 146 -18.25 10.28 -20.18
C LYS A 146 -18.77 11.26 -19.14
N THR A 147 -18.77 10.84 -17.88
CA THR A 147 -19.32 11.64 -16.77
C THR A 147 -18.23 12.39 -16.02
N GLU A 148 -16.95 12.04 -16.25
CA GLU A 148 -15.78 12.52 -15.51
C GLU A 148 -15.82 12.18 -13.99
N PHE A 149 -16.64 11.18 -13.62
CA PHE A 149 -16.81 10.76 -12.24
C PHE A 149 -16.22 9.37 -12.01
N TRP A 150 -15.70 9.18 -10.81
CA TRP A 150 -15.26 7.88 -10.37
C TRP A 150 -16.45 7.01 -10.00
N ARG A 151 -16.45 5.77 -10.49
CA ARG A 151 -17.33 4.70 -10.04
C ARG A 151 -16.53 3.67 -9.27
N TYR A 152 -17.06 3.25 -8.14
CA TYR A 152 -16.40 2.31 -7.26
C TYR A 152 -17.21 1.03 -7.13
N PHE A 153 -16.48 -0.08 -7.11
CA PHE A 153 -17.02 -1.42 -7.02
C PHE A 153 -16.26 -2.22 -5.99
N LYS A 154 -16.98 -3.03 -5.24
CA LYS A 154 -16.40 -4.10 -4.43
C LYS A 154 -16.18 -5.31 -5.33
N ILE A 155 -14.99 -5.91 -5.25
CA ILE A 155 -14.67 -7.13 -5.99
C ILE A 155 -15.12 -8.32 -5.16
N ILE A 156 -16.05 -9.09 -5.68
CA ILE A 156 -16.55 -10.31 -5.05
C ILE A 156 -16.05 -11.50 -5.84
N ARG A 157 -15.34 -12.40 -5.14
CA ARG A 157 -14.87 -13.65 -5.69
C ARG A 157 -15.47 -14.82 -4.93
N THR A 158 -16.08 -15.73 -5.67
CA THR A 158 -16.55 -17.03 -5.19
C THR A 158 -15.76 -18.15 -5.91
N PRO A 159 -15.85 -19.41 -5.49
CA PRO A 159 -15.24 -20.52 -6.24
C PRO A 159 -15.74 -20.66 -7.68
N ARG A 160 -16.89 -20.07 -8.01
CA ARG A 160 -17.54 -20.25 -9.33
C ARG A 160 -17.41 -19.02 -10.22
N GLU A 161 -17.36 -17.82 -9.63
CA GLU A 161 -17.47 -16.57 -10.37
C GLU A 161 -16.72 -15.42 -9.72
N LEU A 162 -16.34 -14.46 -10.55
CA LEU A 162 -15.83 -13.16 -10.19
C LEU A 162 -16.83 -12.11 -10.68
N TYR A 163 -17.26 -11.21 -9.80
CA TYR A 163 -18.18 -10.14 -10.19
C TYR A 163 -17.93 -8.85 -9.39
N LEU A 164 -18.49 -7.76 -9.86
CA LEU A 164 -18.38 -6.45 -9.28
C LEU A 164 -19.72 -6.03 -8.67
N GLU A 165 -19.67 -5.65 -7.41
CA GLU A 165 -20.80 -5.06 -6.69
C GLU A 165 -20.60 -3.55 -6.61
N PRO A 166 -21.47 -2.72 -7.22
CA PRO A 166 -21.32 -1.27 -7.16
C PRO A 166 -21.52 -0.77 -5.73
N LEU A 167 -20.72 0.20 -5.31
CA LEU A 167 -20.91 0.91 -4.06
C LEU A 167 -22.07 1.90 -4.21
N SER A 168 -23.29 1.38 -4.24
CA SER A 168 -24.51 2.15 -4.50
C SER A 168 -24.86 3.17 -3.42
N PHE A 169 -24.23 3.05 -2.25
CA PHE A 169 -24.38 4.01 -1.14
C PHE A 169 -23.62 5.32 -1.36
N LEU A 170 -22.75 5.40 -2.39
CA LEU A 170 -21.99 6.60 -2.74
C LEU A 170 -22.60 7.26 -3.97
N ARG A 171 -22.86 8.58 -3.89
CA ARG A 171 -23.25 9.44 -5.02
C ARG A 171 -22.46 10.72 -5.02
N GLY A 172 -22.17 11.26 -6.22
CA GLY A 172 -21.47 12.55 -6.39
C GLY A 172 -20.17 12.44 -7.17
N ASN A 173 -19.41 13.51 -7.11
CA ASN A 173 -18.19 13.71 -7.89
C ASN A 173 -16.99 13.35 -7.03
N PHE A 174 -16.63 12.09 -6.96
CA PHE A 174 -15.49 11.64 -6.19
C PHE A 174 -14.19 11.77 -6.97
N THR A 175 -13.18 12.37 -6.35
CA THR A 175 -11.78 12.38 -6.83
C THR A 175 -10.94 11.35 -6.12
N LEU A 176 -11.37 10.90 -4.93
CA LEU A 176 -10.76 9.84 -4.14
C LEU A 176 -11.86 9.05 -3.42
N PHE A 177 -11.71 7.74 -3.40
CA PHE A 177 -12.29 6.83 -2.41
C PHE A 177 -11.18 5.91 -1.96
N HIS A 178 -10.85 5.93 -0.70
CA HIS A 178 -9.81 5.08 -0.11
C HIS A 178 -10.41 4.32 1.07
N PRO A 179 -10.66 3.00 0.91
CA PRO A 179 -11.12 2.16 2.01
C PRO A 179 -9.98 1.98 3.00
N ILE A 180 -10.19 2.36 4.26
CA ILE A 180 -9.18 2.28 5.32
C ILE A 180 -9.35 0.96 6.06
N TRP A 181 -10.59 0.63 6.43
CA TRP A 181 -10.93 -0.56 7.19
C TRP A 181 -12.35 -1.03 6.87
N SER A 182 -12.58 -2.35 6.89
CA SER A 182 -13.92 -2.92 6.83
C SER A 182 -14.09 -4.13 7.72
N SER A 183 -15.35 -4.40 8.09
CA SER A 183 -15.84 -5.62 8.71
C SER A 183 -17.08 -6.10 7.96
N GLN A 184 -17.80 -7.09 8.53
CA GLN A 184 -19.03 -7.58 7.93
C GLN A 184 -20.11 -6.49 7.84
N ASP A 185 -20.21 -5.62 8.88
CA ASP A 185 -21.32 -4.68 9.06
C ASP A 185 -20.91 -3.21 8.97
N GLU A 186 -19.63 -2.93 8.89
CA GLU A 186 -19.09 -1.59 8.98
C GLU A 186 -17.90 -1.38 8.04
N MET A 187 -17.72 -0.13 7.63
CA MET A 187 -16.61 0.30 6.82
C MET A 187 -16.13 1.69 7.26
N VAL A 188 -14.83 1.91 7.28
CA VAL A 188 -14.25 3.25 7.37
C VAL A 188 -13.48 3.54 6.11
N PHE A 189 -13.72 4.71 5.54
CA PHE A 189 -13.10 5.13 4.29
C PHE A 189 -12.88 6.64 4.27
N ARG A 190 -11.91 7.05 3.50
CA ARG A 190 -11.70 8.45 3.14
C ARG A 190 -12.31 8.72 1.77
N VAL A 191 -12.97 9.85 1.64
CA VAL A 191 -13.51 10.34 0.37
C VAL A 191 -13.11 11.77 0.14
N SER A 192 -12.74 12.08 -1.11
CA SER A 192 -12.54 13.46 -1.54
C SER A 192 -13.36 13.72 -2.79
N GLY A 193 -13.84 14.94 -2.96
CA GLY A 193 -14.61 15.33 -4.14
C GLY A 193 -15.57 16.49 -3.90
N ASN A 194 -16.46 16.71 -4.86
CA ASN A 194 -17.47 17.76 -4.81
C ASN A 194 -18.88 17.16 -4.84
N ALA A 195 -19.81 17.75 -4.08
CA ALA A 195 -21.21 17.31 -4.03
C ALA A 195 -21.37 15.82 -3.67
N MET A 196 -20.56 15.36 -2.73
CA MET A 196 -20.59 13.99 -2.24
C MET A 196 -21.84 13.74 -1.40
N GLU A 197 -22.49 12.60 -1.64
CA GLU A 197 -23.65 12.15 -0.88
C GLU A 197 -23.46 10.68 -0.50
N ILE A 198 -23.85 10.33 0.73
CA ILE A 198 -23.77 8.97 1.25
C ILE A 198 -25.18 8.55 1.68
N GLN A 199 -25.61 7.38 1.25
CA GLN A 199 -26.91 6.84 1.61
C GLN A 199 -26.91 6.36 3.05
N ASN A 200 -27.78 6.92 3.87
CA ASN A 200 -28.06 6.39 5.18
C ASN A 200 -28.85 5.09 5.07
N ALA A 201 -28.28 4.00 5.57
CA ALA A 201 -28.90 2.67 5.45
C ALA A 201 -30.26 2.57 6.15
N HIS A 202 -30.47 3.30 7.25
CA HIS A 202 -31.73 3.33 7.98
C HIS A 202 -32.84 4.11 7.28
N GLU A 203 -32.48 5.28 6.77
CA GLU A 203 -33.45 6.21 6.23
C GLU A 203 -33.69 6.02 4.74
N ASN A 204 -32.87 5.20 4.08
CA ASN A 204 -32.81 5.04 2.64
C ASN A 204 -32.72 6.38 1.87
N ALA A 205 -32.18 7.39 2.55
CA ALA A 205 -31.99 8.74 2.08
C ALA A 205 -30.52 9.07 1.91
N PHE A 206 -30.19 9.91 0.95
CA PHE A 206 -28.84 10.41 0.77
C PHE A 206 -28.57 11.62 1.64
N GLN A 207 -27.51 11.55 2.43
CA GLN A 207 -27.01 12.63 3.25
C GLN A 207 -25.84 13.30 2.55
N LYS A 208 -25.87 14.62 2.41
CA LYS A 208 -24.80 15.38 1.81
C LYS A 208 -23.59 15.46 2.77
N VAL A 209 -22.41 15.19 2.22
CA VAL A 209 -21.14 15.45 2.89
C VAL A 209 -20.75 16.90 2.67
N ASN A 210 -20.75 17.71 3.74
CA ASN A 210 -20.45 19.15 3.67
C ASN A 210 -18.93 19.41 3.82
N ALA A 211 -18.13 18.64 3.09
CA ALA A 211 -16.66 18.73 3.08
C ALA A 211 -16.15 18.33 1.69
N ASN A 212 -14.95 18.75 1.31
CA ASN A 212 -14.30 18.29 0.09
C ASN A 212 -13.42 17.07 0.34
N ASP A 213 -13.04 16.82 1.60
CA ASP A 213 -12.31 15.64 2.04
C ASP A 213 -12.82 15.21 3.42
N ALA A 214 -13.09 13.93 3.61
CA ALA A 214 -13.64 13.42 4.85
C ALA A 214 -13.26 11.96 5.11
N ILE A 215 -13.08 11.63 6.40
CA ILE A 215 -12.99 10.26 6.89
C ILE A 215 -14.33 9.89 7.52
N ILE A 216 -14.93 8.84 7.04
CA ILE A 216 -16.30 8.46 7.33
C ILE A 216 -16.37 7.02 7.79
N ARG A 217 -17.11 6.78 8.87
CA ARG A 217 -17.56 5.45 9.27
C ARG A 217 -18.98 5.24 8.76
N TYR A 218 -19.17 4.20 8.01
CA TYR A 218 -20.44 3.75 7.47
C TYR A 218 -20.83 2.41 8.07
N SER A 219 -22.04 2.31 8.57
CA SER A 219 -22.59 1.08 9.14
C SER A 219 -24.08 0.95 8.90
N HIS A 220 -24.66 -0.19 9.23
CA HIS A 220 -26.10 -0.33 9.24
C HIS A 220 -26.81 0.60 10.23
N SER A 221 -26.12 1.05 11.28
CA SER A 221 -26.65 2.00 12.26
C SER A 221 -26.61 3.46 11.81
N GLY A 222 -25.88 3.78 10.74
CA GLY A 222 -25.81 5.13 10.20
C GLY A 222 -24.44 5.53 9.68
N ILE A 223 -24.28 6.82 9.52
CA ILE A 223 -23.07 7.49 9.01
C ILE A 223 -22.51 8.35 10.12
N GLU A 224 -21.24 8.16 10.43
CA GLU A 224 -20.48 8.97 11.38
C GLU A 224 -19.35 9.68 10.63
N MET A 225 -19.24 10.99 10.79
CA MET A 225 -18.13 11.78 10.29
C MET A 225 -17.01 11.75 11.33
N ILE A 226 -15.94 10.98 11.08
CA ILE A 226 -14.78 10.91 11.97
C ILE A 226 -13.98 12.22 11.87
N ALA A 227 -13.74 12.66 10.62
CA ALA A 227 -13.04 13.92 10.34
C ALA A 227 -13.51 14.49 9.00
N ALA A 228 -13.43 15.80 8.86
CA ALA A 228 -13.78 16.50 7.63
C ALA A 228 -12.87 17.73 7.46
N ASP A 229 -12.47 18.00 6.22
CA ASP A 229 -11.75 19.20 5.90
C ASP A 229 -12.64 20.44 6.07
N SER A 230 -12.01 21.55 6.34
CA SER A 230 -12.62 22.87 6.33
C SER A 230 -11.73 23.81 5.52
N LYS A 231 -12.09 25.09 5.45
CA LYS A 231 -11.22 26.11 4.82
C LYS A 231 -9.83 26.22 5.46
N GLN A 232 -9.67 25.72 6.68
CA GLN A 232 -8.45 25.85 7.48
C GLN A 232 -7.80 24.52 7.85
N VAL A 233 -8.47 23.40 7.59
CA VAL A 233 -8.01 22.05 7.97
C VAL A 233 -7.95 21.17 6.73
N SER A 234 -6.83 20.50 6.54
CA SER A 234 -6.62 19.47 5.51
C SER A 234 -6.10 18.18 6.14
N PHE A 235 -6.15 17.09 5.38
CA PHE A 235 -5.54 15.82 5.76
C PHE A 235 -4.27 15.59 4.95
N GLU A 236 -3.19 15.18 5.61
CA GLU A 236 -1.96 14.80 4.93
C GLU A 236 -1.94 13.29 4.62
N TYR A 237 -2.30 12.47 5.61
CA TYR A 237 -2.32 11.00 5.45
C TYR A 237 -3.37 10.36 6.35
N ASP A 238 -3.62 9.09 6.11
CA ASP A 238 -4.38 8.21 7.00
C ASP A 238 -3.75 6.81 7.02
N ALA A 239 -3.83 6.12 8.16
CA ALA A 239 -3.31 4.77 8.34
C ALA A 239 -4.12 3.99 9.38
N GLN A 240 -4.36 2.72 9.09
CA GLN A 240 -4.92 1.81 10.08
C GLN A 240 -3.79 1.02 10.77
N ILE A 241 -3.73 1.09 12.10
CA ILE A 241 -2.81 0.32 12.93
C ILE A 241 -3.61 -0.41 13.99
N GLY A 242 -3.70 -1.71 13.88
CA GLY A 242 -4.54 -2.53 14.74
C GLY A 242 -6.02 -2.14 14.66
N LYS A 243 -6.60 -1.69 15.78
CA LYS A 243 -7.98 -1.21 15.87
C LYS A 243 -8.10 0.32 15.87
N CYS A 244 -7.08 1.01 15.44
CA CYS A 244 -7.06 2.47 15.44
C CYS A 244 -6.78 2.98 14.03
N ILE A 245 -7.40 4.11 13.72
CA ILE A 245 -7.12 4.88 12.51
C ILE A 245 -6.39 6.13 12.94
N TYR A 246 -5.23 6.36 12.34
CA TYR A 246 -4.43 7.57 12.55
C TYR A 246 -4.54 8.44 11.32
N TYR A 247 -4.66 9.74 11.55
CA TYR A 247 -4.70 10.72 10.48
C TYR A 247 -4.13 12.05 10.98
N GLU A 248 -3.58 12.82 10.08
CA GLU A 248 -2.98 14.10 10.39
C GLU A 248 -3.91 15.24 9.95
N LEU A 249 -4.26 16.11 10.89
CA LEU A 249 -4.94 17.35 10.61
C LEU A 249 -3.92 18.48 10.53
N VAL A 250 -3.94 19.22 9.42
CA VAL A 250 -3.11 20.40 9.22
C VAL A 250 -3.99 21.64 9.27
N GLU A 251 -3.79 22.48 10.27
CA GLU A 251 -4.50 23.73 10.45
C GLU A 251 -3.53 24.91 10.40
N GLU A 252 -3.67 25.79 9.41
CA GLU A 252 -2.78 26.91 9.11
C GLU A 252 -1.30 26.55 8.89
N SER A 253 -0.59 26.16 9.86
CA SER A 253 0.80 25.64 9.81
C SER A 253 1.07 24.66 10.94
N LYS A 254 0.02 24.29 11.68
CA LYS A 254 0.11 23.36 12.80
C LYS A 254 -0.43 22.00 12.38
N SER A 255 0.42 21.02 12.47
CA SER A 255 0.04 19.61 12.30
C SER A 255 -0.38 19.02 13.65
N THR A 256 -1.43 18.21 13.64
CA THR A 256 -1.94 17.48 14.80
C THR A 256 -2.25 16.06 14.41
N LEU A 257 -1.54 15.11 15.01
CA LEU A 257 -1.82 13.70 14.80
C LEU A 257 -3.03 13.28 15.64
N MET A 258 -4.01 12.71 14.97
CA MET A 258 -5.26 12.21 15.56
C MET A 258 -5.30 10.69 15.55
N LYS A 259 -5.98 10.11 16.53
CA LYS A 259 -6.23 8.68 16.64
C LYS A 259 -7.71 8.43 16.88
N TYR A 260 -8.35 7.73 15.98
CA TYR A 260 -9.71 7.23 16.14
C TYR A 260 -9.69 5.74 16.51
N ASP A 261 -10.26 5.38 17.66
CA ASP A 261 -10.37 3.99 18.11
C ASP A 261 -11.69 3.38 17.60
N LEU A 262 -11.58 2.35 16.77
CA LEU A 262 -12.71 1.67 16.13
C LEU A 262 -13.66 0.99 17.14
N THR A 263 -13.16 0.67 18.35
CA THR A 263 -13.95 -0.03 19.37
C THR A 263 -14.71 0.95 20.26
N SER A 264 -14.00 1.94 20.80
CA SER A 264 -14.61 2.95 21.70
C SER A 264 -15.27 4.11 20.96
N GLN A 265 -14.95 4.28 19.67
CA GLN A 265 -15.40 5.40 18.83
C GLN A 265 -14.90 6.76 19.33
N ASN A 266 -13.82 6.77 20.10
CA ASN A 266 -13.21 7.99 20.58
C ASN A 266 -12.19 8.50 19.57
N ASN A 267 -12.13 9.84 19.50
CA ASN A 267 -11.21 10.56 18.64
C ASN A 267 -10.29 11.40 19.52
N ASP A 268 -9.05 10.96 19.65
CA ASP A 268 -8.08 11.52 20.59
C ASP A 268 -6.89 12.15 19.86
N VAL A 269 -6.30 13.19 20.45
CA VAL A 269 -5.02 13.75 20.00
C VAL A 269 -3.90 12.83 20.45
N VAL A 270 -3.04 12.41 19.52
CA VAL A 270 -1.80 11.71 19.85
C VAL A 270 -0.74 12.77 20.23
N PRO A 271 -0.17 12.71 21.44
CA PRO A 271 0.85 13.65 21.83
C PRO A 271 2.15 13.38 21.05
N VAL A 272 2.47 14.27 20.13
CA VAL A 272 3.73 14.30 19.39
C VAL A 272 4.36 15.68 19.63
N ASP A 273 5.67 15.72 19.86
CA ASP A 273 6.38 16.98 20.04
C ASP A 273 6.30 17.84 18.77
N GLN A 274 6.09 19.14 18.92
CA GLN A 274 5.90 20.07 17.80
C GLN A 274 7.07 20.12 16.80
N ASN A 275 8.24 19.63 17.22
CA ASN A 275 9.45 19.59 16.41
C ASN A 275 9.70 18.20 15.77
N GLN A 276 8.78 17.26 15.94
CA GLN A 276 8.89 15.93 15.36
C GLN A 276 8.18 15.87 14.02
N TYR A 277 8.80 15.13 13.10
CA TYR A 277 8.19 14.74 11.83
C TYR A 277 7.44 13.43 12.01
N ILE A 278 6.43 13.22 11.19
CA ILE A 278 5.69 11.95 11.13
C ILE A 278 6.03 11.26 9.81
N ALA A 279 6.34 9.98 9.88
CA ALA A 279 6.51 9.13 8.71
C ALA A 279 5.61 7.91 8.79
N LEU A 280 4.98 7.60 7.68
CA LEU A 280 4.24 6.35 7.48
C LEU A 280 5.21 5.28 6.97
N SER A 281 5.25 4.13 7.62
CA SER A 281 6.02 2.99 7.12
C SER A 281 5.34 2.33 5.93
N SER A 282 6.09 1.55 5.17
CA SER A 282 5.57 0.77 4.04
C SER A 282 4.46 -0.21 4.43
N GLU A 283 4.41 -0.65 5.69
CA GLU A 283 3.40 -1.58 6.22
C GLU A 283 2.34 -0.90 7.10
N LYS A 284 2.19 0.43 6.93
CA LYS A 284 1.18 1.24 7.63
C LYS A 284 1.39 1.33 9.15
N ASP A 285 2.62 1.38 9.62
CA ASP A 285 2.95 1.87 10.97
C ASP A 285 3.40 3.34 10.91
N LEU A 286 3.32 4.05 12.01
CA LEU A 286 3.70 5.44 12.10
C LEU A 286 4.91 5.62 13.00
N TYR A 287 5.82 6.47 12.58
CA TYR A 287 6.99 6.91 13.34
C TYR A 287 6.95 8.42 13.55
N ALA A 288 7.09 8.84 14.79
CA ALA A 288 7.38 10.22 15.14
C ALA A 288 8.89 10.35 15.35
N TYR A 289 9.56 11.29 14.67
CA TYR A 289 11.03 11.38 14.72
C TYR A 289 11.56 12.81 14.65
N ASP A 290 12.76 12.97 15.19
CA ASP A 290 13.58 14.17 15.13
C ASP A 290 15.06 13.80 14.93
N ASN A 291 15.95 14.78 15.03
CA ASN A 291 17.40 14.56 14.86
C ASN A 291 18.05 13.71 15.97
N THR A 292 17.35 13.41 17.05
CA THR A 292 17.91 12.70 18.22
C THR A 292 17.31 11.33 18.44
N ALA A 293 16.05 11.17 18.11
CA ALA A 293 15.31 9.93 18.34
C ALA A 293 14.12 9.77 17.39
N PHE A 294 13.65 8.55 17.29
CA PHE A 294 12.37 8.24 16.66
C PHE A 294 11.59 7.24 17.51
N GLN A 295 10.28 7.31 17.42
CA GLN A 295 9.35 6.50 18.19
C GLN A 295 8.37 5.82 17.25
N ARG A 296 8.25 4.50 17.34
CA ARG A 296 7.20 3.73 16.68
C ARG A 296 5.90 3.89 17.46
N LEU A 297 4.84 4.35 16.80
CA LEU A 297 3.61 4.70 17.51
C LEU A 297 2.73 3.51 17.85
N SER A 298 2.86 2.38 17.14
CA SER A 298 2.08 1.17 17.40
C SER A 298 2.33 0.58 18.79
N ASP A 299 3.57 0.59 19.26
CA ASP A 299 3.98 0.03 20.55
C ASP A 299 4.66 1.04 21.50
N GLY A 300 4.85 2.27 21.04
CA GLY A 300 5.48 3.35 21.80
C GLY A 300 6.99 3.21 21.97
N LYS A 301 7.63 2.27 21.27
CA LYS A 301 9.07 2.00 21.40
C LYS A 301 9.91 3.14 20.82
N ARG A 302 10.85 3.61 21.62
CA ARG A 302 11.74 4.73 21.26
C ARG A 302 13.14 4.24 20.94
N PHE A 303 13.76 4.81 19.92
CA PHE A 303 15.07 4.49 19.41
C PHE A 303 15.93 5.75 19.37
N SER A 304 17.18 5.67 19.81
CA SER A 304 18.13 6.77 19.71
C SER A 304 18.82 6.75 18.35
N VAL A 305 18.92 7.90 17.72
CA VAL A 305 19.71 8.09 16.49
C VAL A 305 21.17 7.71 16.73
N ASP A 306 21.75 8.13 17.86
CA ASP A 306 23.14 7.77 18.20
C ASP A 306 23.34 6.25 18.30
N ALA A 307 22.40 5.52 18.88
CA ALA A 307 22.51 4.06 18.96
C ALA A 307 22.45 3.38 17.60
N VAL A 308 21.62 3.89 16.68
CA VAL A 308 21.55 3.43 15.30
C VAL A 308 22.85 3.70 14.56
N MET A 309 23.40 4.92 14.69
CA MET A 309 24.66 5.28 14.06
C MET A 309 25.83 4.46 14.60
N GLN A 310 25.87 4.20 15.91
CA GLN A 310 26.86 3.30 16.50
C GLN A 310 26.76 1.85 15.99
N ALA A 311 25.53 1.39 15.70
CA ALA A 311 25.36 0.07 15.12
C ALA A 311 25.91 0.01 13.68
N PHE A 312 25.66 1.02 12.86
CA PHE A 312 26.21 1.12 11.50
C PHE A 312 27.75 1.24 11.50
N GLN A 313 28.33 1.99 12.41
CA GLN A 313 29.80 2.12 12.55
C GLN A 313 30.51 0.76 12.76
N LYS A 314 29.80 -0.20 13.38
CA LYS A 314 30.38 -1.56 13.57
C LYS A 314 30.58 -2.33 12.28
N LEU A 315 29.92 -1.95 11.19
CA LEU A 315 30.09 -2.57 9.87
C LEU A 315 31.46 -2.23 9.26
N ASN A 316 32.08 -1.14 9.72
CA ASN A 316 33.41 -0.70 9.27
C ASN A 316 33.52 -0.55 7.74
N VAL A 317 32.51 0.04 7.13
CA VAL A 317 32.46 0.31 5.68
C VAL A 317 32.73 1.80 5.43
N PRO A 318 33.52 2.17 4.40
CA PRO A 318 33.83 3.57 4.11
C PRO A 318 32.61 4.46 3.85
N ALA A 319 31.56 3.89 3.28
CA ALA A 319 30.32 4.61 2.96
C ALA A 319 29.64 5.26 4.18
N ILE A 320 30.01 4.88 5.40
CA ILE A 320 29.43 5.50 6.61
C ILE A 320 29.81 6.97 6.76
N ASP A 321 30.98 7.36 6.27
CA ASP A 321 31.45 8.75 6.32
C ASP A 321 30.73 9.65 5.30
N GLU A 322 30.00 9.04 4.37
CA GLU A 322 29.21 9.72 3.32
C GLU A 322 27.74 9.90 3.72
N MET A 323 27.33 9.33 4.86
CA MET A 323 25.94 9.47 5.32
C MET A 323 25.63 10.92 5.67
N GLU A 324 24.55 11.42 5.11
CA GLU A 324 23.98 12.70 5.52
C GLU A 324 23.47 12.64 6.97
N PRO A 325 23.41 13.80 7.67
CA PRO A 325 22.83 13.84 9.01
C PRO A 325 21.36 13.33 8.98
N PHE A 326 21.04 12.46 9.93
CA PHE A 326 19.66 12.06 10.16
C PHE A 326 18.77 13.30 10.40
N PRO A 327 17.54 13.39 9.83
CA PRO A 327 16.77 12.33 9.19
C PRO A 327 16.75 12.35 7.64
N SER A 328 17.72 12.97 7.01
CA SER A 328 17.80 13.02 5.54
C SER A 328 17.80 11.61 4.95
N MET A 329 17.01 11.40 3.90
CA MET A 329 16.96 10.16 3.10
C MET A 329 16.76 8.87 3.91
N CYS A 330 15.95 8.92 4.98
CA CYS A 330 15.57 7.74 5.73
C CYS A 330 14.14 7.30 5.39
N PHE A 331 13.96 5.96 5.31
CA PHE A 331 12.67 5.32 5.08
C PHE A 331 12.38 4.32 6.20
N PHE A 332 11.17 4.38 6.74
CA PHE A 332 10.72 3.45 7.75
C PHE A 332 9.90 2.33 7.09
N HIS A 333 10.26 1.09 7.43
CA HIS A 333 9.52 -0.10 7.03
C HIS A 333 9.22 -0.87 8.31
N ASP A 334 8.03 -1.17 8.67
CA ASP A 334 7.61 -1.88 9.88
C ASP A 334 8.66 -1.91 11.02
N HIS A 335 9.53 -2.94 11.07
CA HIS A 335 10.62 -3.07 12.05
C HIS A 335 12.01 -2.61 11.55
N TRP A 336 12.07 -1.93 10.41
CA TRP A 336 13.32 -1.55 9.78
C TRP A 336 13.43 -0.05 9.57
N LEU A 337 14.66 0.43 9.67
CA LEU A 337 15.06 1.72 9.16
C LEU A 337 16.03 1.51 8.01
N GLU A 338 15.76 2.12 6.88
CA GLU A 338 16.60 2.17 5.69
C GLU A 338 17.10 3.59 5.50
N ILE A 339 18.40 3.74 5.25
CA ILE A 339 19.04 5.01 4.93
C ILE A 339 19.74 4.83 3.58
N GLU A 340 19.32 5.57 2.59
CA GLU A 340 20.00 5.61 1.30
C GLU A 340 21.17 6.59 1.36
N VAL A 341 22.35 6.10 1.00
CA VAL A 341 23.52 6.90 0.67
C VAL A 341 23.61 6.98 -0.85
N CYS A 342 24.27 7.96 -1.40
CA CYS A 342 24.36 8.11 -2.86
C CYS A 342 24.70 6.79 -3.60
N ASP A 343 24.32 6.68 -4.90
CA ASP A 343 24.69 5.60 -5.82
C ASP A 343 24.19 4.19 -5.43
N PHE A 344 22.91 4.07 -4.99
CA PHE A 344 22.32 2.78 -4.63
C PHE A 344 23.09 2.03 -3.54
N ARG A 345 23.57 2.74 -2.53
CA ARG A 345 24.17 2.18 -1.32
C ARG A 345 23.22 2.41 -0.16
N PHE A 346 22.94 1.35 0.60
CA PHE A 346 21.92 1.36 1.63
C PHE A 346 22.47 0.82 2.95
N PHE A 347 22.19 1.57 4.02
CA PHE A 347 22.29 1.08 5.38
C PHE A 347 20.89 0.70 5.85
N VAL A 348 20.72 -0.55 6.26
CA VAL A 348 19.45 -1.06 6.76
C VAL A 348 19.67 -1.63 8.15
N ILE A 349 18.82 -1.29 9.11
CA ILE A 349 18.90 -1.81 10.47
C ILE A 349 17.56 -2.35 10.93
N HIS A 350 17.57 -3.54 11.51
CA HIS A 350 16.39 -4.07 12.19
C HIS A 350 16.27 -3.43 13.56
N LEU A 351 15.25 -2.63 13.78
CA LEU A 351 15.10 -1.75 14.94
C LEU A 351 14.98 -2.50 16.27
N ASP A 352 14.33 -3.67 16.29
CA ASP A 352 14.14 -4.42 17.52
C ASP A 352 15.40 -5.17 17.98
N THR A 353 16.24 -5.59 17.03
CA THR A 353 17.48 -6.33 17.32
C THR A 353 18.74 -5.47 17.24
N MET A 354 18.63 -4.28 16.68
CA MET A 354 19.75 -3.39 16.36
C MET A 354 20.80 -4.05 15.47
N GLN A 355 20.39 -5.00 14.61
CA GLN A 355 21.26 -5.68 13.66
C GLN A 355 21.39 -4.85 12.39
N PRO A 356 22.57 -4.33 12.05
CA PRO A 356 22.79 -3.52 10.87
C PRO A 356 23.19 -4.36 9.66
N TYR A 357 22.89 -3.84 8.46
CA TYR A 357 23.30 -4.37 7.16
C TYR A 357 23.77 -3.21 6.28
N TYR A 358 24.74 -3.50 5.41
CA TYR A 358 25.15 -2.62 4.33
C TYR A 358 25.01 -3.38 3.01
N LEU A 359 24.34 -2.77 2.04
CA LEU A 359 24.02 -3.38 0.76
C LEU A 359 24.27 -2.38 -0.36
N GLU A 360 24.85 -2.87 -1.47
CA GLU A 360 25.05 -2.11 -2.69
C GLU A 360 24.18 -2.70 -3.81
N GLY A 361 23.55 -1.84 -4.59
CA GLY A 361 22.62 -2.22 -5.64
C GLY A 361 21.17 -1.96 -5.27
N VAL A 362 20.23 -2.55 -5.98
CA VAL A 362 18.79 -2.35 -5.76
C VAL A 362 18.33 -3.26 -4.61
N ILE A 363 17.55 -2.69 -3.70
CA ILE A 363 16.93 -3.44 -2.61
C ILE A 363 15.44 -3.11 -2.49
N ASP A 364 14.69 -4.00 -1.86
CA ASP A 364 13.35 -3.76 -1.33
C ASP A 364 13.28 -4.31 0.11
N VAL A 365 12.83 -3.49 1.06
CA VAL A 365 12.63 -3.91 2.46
C VAL A 365 11.15 -4.12 2.69
N VAL A 366 10.75 -5.36 2.97
CA VAL A 366 9.34 -5.74 3.13
C VAL A 366 9.20 -6.79 4.23
N GLY A 367 8.34 -6.54 5.21
CA GLY A 367 8.13 -7.41 6.37
C GLY A 367 9.42 -7.67 7.11
N ASN A 368 9.78 -8.95 7.26
CA ASN A 368 11.00 -9.36 7.95
C ASN A 368 12.18 -9.65 6.98
N HIS A 369 12.11 -9.18 5.75
CA HIS A 369 13.10 -9.51 4.73
C HIS A 369 13.62 -8.28 3.98
N ILE A 370 14.87 -8.38 3.56
CA ILE A 370 15.51 -7.48 2.61
C ILE A 370 15.71 -8.26 1.31
N TYR A 371 15.06 -7.86 0.25
CA TYR A 371 15.24 -8.44 -1.09
C TYR A 371 16.34 -7.67 -1.80
N HIS A 372 17.46 -8.32 -2.08
CA HIS A 372 18.62 -7.75 -2.74
C HIS A 372 18.77 -8.33 -4.15
N TYR A 373 18.80 -7.48 -5.16
CA TYR A 373 18.85 -7.86 -6.57
C TYR A 373 20.31 -7.87 -7.04
N ALA A 374 20.87 -9.07 -7.29
CA ALA A 374 22.27 -9.28 -7.64
C ALA A 374 22.44 -10.03 -9.00
#